data_917fc370354dae0de4adcf1ca666f450
#
_entry.id   917fc370354dae0de4adcf1ca666f450
#
_cell.length_a   1.000
_cell.length_b   1.000
_cell.length_c   1.000
_cell.angle_alpha   90.00
_cell.angle_beta   90.00
_cell.angle_gamma   90.00
#
_symmetry.space_group_name_H-M   'P 1'
#
loop_
_entity.id
_entity.type
_entity.pdbx_description
1 polymer ?
#
loop_
_entity_poly.entity_id
_entity_poly.type
_entity_poly.pdbx_seq_one_letter_code
_entity_poly.pdbx_strand_id
1 'polypeptide(L)'
;MREGVRDLADEVLFPAAMRVDGLAALPAGHLDALAAAGLYGAPVPREAGGLGLDLDGICTVAEELASGCLATAFVWIQHRGLVTTLSAPGTPAALRDRWLAPVCQGQVRGGITTVGLIPGPPQLRAQPAAGGWRLSGEAPWVTGWGLVDVLLLTARGPEETAVTLIVDAAAQPGLTVARQRLAAVNASATVRLSFEGVVVPGERFVSQVPFEPAASLRPDRLRVDGSLALGVTSRCCRLLGPGPLDDELAACRQRLDAALAADTATMAQARAAASELAVRAAAALAVRDGSRAVTADAHAQRLAREALFLLVFGLRPAIKSALLRRLGAVAG
;
A
#
# COMPACT_ATOMS: atom_id res chain seq x y z
N MET A 1 1.20 -22.04 -1.56
CA MET A 1 1.34 -20.61 -1.24
C MET A 1 0.00 -19.89 -1.34
N ARG A 2 -0.64 -19.80 -2.51
CA ARG A 2 -1.94 -19.11 -2.66
C ARG A 2 -3.01 -19.66 -1.70
N GLU A 3 -3.10 -20.97 -1.56
CA GLU A 3 -4.02 -21.64 -0.64
C GLU A 3 -3.77 -21.19 0.81
N GLY A 4 -2.55 -21.26 1.32
CA GLY A 4 -2.24 -20.84 2.69
C GLY A 4 -2.47 -19.34 2.96
N VAL A 5 -2.30 -18.45 1.95
CA VAL A 5 -2.66 -17.03 2.10
C VAL A 5 -4.18 -16.86 2.09
N ARG A 6 -4.90 -17.65 1.31
CA ARG A 6 -6.35 -17.67 1.32
C ARG A 6 -6.91 -18.16 2.66
N ASP A 7 -6.34 -19.22 3.21
CA ASP A 7 -6.72 -19.75 4.53
C ASP A 7 -6.51 -18.67 5.61
N LEU A 8 -5.36 -18.00 5.59
CA LEU A 8 -5.10 -16.86 6.47
C LEU A 8 -6.15 -15.75 6.30
N ALA A 9 -6.52 -15.42 5.07
CA ALA A 9 -7.54 -14.41 4.79
C ALA A 9 -8.94 -14.82 5.27
N ASP A 10 -9.32 -16.08 5.09
CA ASP A 10 -10.66 -16.58 5.36
C ASP A 10 -10.86 -17.00 6.83
N GLU A 11 -9.84 -17.56 7.47
CA GLU A 11 -9.93 -18.09 8.84
C GLU A 11 -9.50 -17.09 9.92
N VAL A 12 -8.60 -16.15 9.59
CA VAL A 12 -8.04 -15.21 10.57
C VAL A 12 -8.48 -13.77 10.28
N LEU A 13 -8.24 -13.28 9.05
CA LEU A 13 -8.40 -11.85 8.78
C LEU A 13 -9.87 -11.45 8.60
N PHE A 14 -10.64 -12.20 7.81
CA PHE A 14 -12.02 -11.85 7.53
C PHE A 14 -12.94 -11.96 8.76
N PRO A 15 -12.88 -13.02 9.59
CA PRO A 15 -13.67 -13.07 10.83
C PRO A 15 -13.38 -11.93 11.79
N ALA A 16 -12.15 -11.42 11.81
CA ALA A 16 -11.76 -10.30 12.66
C ALA A 16 -12.04 -8.92 12.02
N ALA A 17 -12.34 -8.85 10.72
CA ALA A 17 -12.34 -7.61 9.95
C ALA A 17 -13.34 -6.56 10.45
N MET A 18 -14.52 -6.97 10.92
CA MET A 18 -15.49 -6.03 11.50
C MET A 18 -14.98 -5.40 12.80
N ARG A 19 -14.35 -6.19 13.66
CA ARG A 19 -13.72 -5.66 14.88
C ARG A 19 -12.56 -4.73 14.55
N VAL A 20 -11.71 -5.12 13.59
CA VAL A 20 -10.56 -4.31 13.14
C VAL A 20 -11.00 -2.98 12.54
N ASP A 21 -12.10 -2.94 11.83
CA ASP A 21 -12.64 -1.71 11.21
C ASP A 21 -12.89 -0.59 12.25
N GLY A 22 -13.31 -0.95 13.46
CA GLY A 22 -13.52 -0.02 14.57
C GLY A 22 -12.25 0.39 15.32
N LEU A 23 -11.11 -0.24 15.05
CA LEU A 23 -9.88 0.01 15.80
C LEU A 23 -9.09 1.22 15.26
N ALA A 24 -8.21 1.67 16.11
CA ALA A 24 -7.26 2.72 15.82
C ALA A 24 -5.96 2.19 15.17
N ALA A 25 -5.62 0.94 15.42
CA ALA A 25 -4.43 0.26 14.90
C ALA A 25 -4.73 -1.23 14.72
N LEU A 26 -4.02 -1.89 13.80
CA LEU A 26 -4.13 -3.34 13.61
C LEU A 26 -3.76 -4.09 14.90
N PRO A 27 -4.44 -5.21 15.21
CA PRO A 27 -3.99 -6.12 16.26
C PRO A 27 -2.61 -6.70 15.91
N ALA A 28 -1.74 -6.83 16.90
CA ALA A 28 -0.42 -7.45 16.72
C ALA A 28 -0.51 -8.83 16.07
N GLY A 29 -1.50 -9.65 16.47
CA GLY A 29 -1.72 -10.98 15.90
C GLY A 29 -1.92 -11.03 14.39
N HIS A 30 -2.44 -9.96 13.74
CA HIS A 30 -2.49 -9.89 12.28
C HIS A 30 -1.08 -9.77 11.68
N LEU A 31 -0.24 -8.90 12.28
CA LEU A 31 1.12 -8.69 11.80
C LEU A 31 2.01 -9.92 12.06
N ASP A 32 1.80 -10.60 13.18
CA ASP A 32 2.52 -11.82 13.55
C ASP A 32 2.12 -13.00 12.66
N ALA A 33 0.84 -13.10 12.27
CA ALA A 33 0.37 -14.09 11.30
C ALA A 33 1.00 -13.88 9.91
N LEU A 34 1.17 -12.62 9.46
CA LEU A 34 1.90 -12.31 8.23
C LEU A 34 3.39 -12.71 8.33
N ALA A 35 4.02 -12.51 9.49
CA ALA A 35 5.40 -12.91 9.72
C ALA A 35 5.55 -14.43 9.73
N ALA A 36 4.66 -15.15 10.42
CA ALA A 36 4.66 -16.61 10.46
C ALA A 36 4.46 -17.23 9.06
N ALA A 37 3.70 -16.56 8.18
CA ALA A 37 3.55 -16.96 6.78
C ALA A 37 4.72 -16.52 5.86
N GLY A 38 5.76 -15.87 6.39
CA GLY A 38 6.93 -15.38 5.65
C GLY A 38 6.64 -14.24 4.69
N LEU A 39 5.47 -13.59 4.80
CA LEU A 39 4.99 -12.62 3.81
C LEU A 39 5.77 -11.31 3.82
N TYR A 40 6.55 -11.00 4.86
CA TYR A 40 7.42 -9.84 4.88
C TYR A 40 8.62 -9.98 3.94
N GLY A 41 9.13 -11.21 3.74
CA GLY A 41 10.19 -11.52 2.78
C GLY A 41 9.67 -11.95 1.40
N ALA A 42 8.39 -11.72 1.08
CA ALA A 42 7.76 -12.30 -0.11
C ALA A 42 8.52 -12.12 -1.43
N PRO A 43 9.03 -10.92 -1.82
CA PRO A 43 9.74 -10.75 -3.09
C PRO A 43 11.22 -11.15 -3.05
N VAL A 44 11.78 -11.43 -1.88
CA VAL A 44 13.21 -11.73 -1.71
C VAL A 44 13.49 -13.17 -2.12
N PRO A 45 14.59 -13.45 -2.85
CA PRO A 45 14.97 -14.81 -3.21
C PRO A 45 15.06 -15.74 -2.00
N ARG A 46 14.78 -17.02 -2.21
CA ARG A 46 14.76 -18.03 -1.13
C ARG A 46 16.10 -18.19 -0.46
N GLU A 47 17.19 -18.11 -1.22
CA GLU A 47 18.58 -18.15 -0.75
C GLU A 47 18.94 -16.97 0.16
N ALA A 48 18.19 -15.87 0.07
CA ALA A 48 18.33 -14.71 0.94
C ALA A 48 17.26 -14.64 2.05
N GLY A 49 16.53 -15.73 2.28
CA GLY A 49 15.56 -15.88 3.36
C GLY A 49 14.14 -15.42 3.04
N GLY A 50 13.81 -15.15 1.78
CA GLY A 50 12.48 -14.78 1.33
C GLY A 50 11.67 -15.93 0.75
N LEU A 51 10.53 -15.60 0.11
CA LEU A 51 9.68 -16.57 -0.59
C LEU A 51 9.97 -16.66 -2.10
N GLY A 52 10.74 -15.73 -2.66
CA GLY A 52 11.08 -15.66 -4.08
C GLY A 52 9.86 -15.43 -4.97
N LEU A 53 8.85 -14.68 -4.49
CA LEU A 53 7.67 -14.42 -5.29
C LEU A 53 7.97 -13.35 -6.34
N ASP A 54 7.57 -13.65 -7.56
CA ASP A 54 7.51 -12.69 -8.65
C ASP A 54 6.33 -11.71 -8.49
N LEU A 55 6.16 -10.83 -9.46
CA LEU A 55 5.09 -9.82 -9.42
C LEU A 55 3.69 -10.44 -9.34
N ASP A 56 3.44 -11.55 -10.05
CA ASP A 56 2.15 -12.25 -10.04
C ASP A 56 1.87 -12.85 -8.65
N GLY A 57 2.87 -13.49 -8.05
CA GLY A 57 2.79 -13.99 -6.68
C GLY A 57 2.49 -12.89 -5.66
N ILE A 58 3.15 -11.74 -5.77
CA ILE A 58 2.90 -10.56 -4.92
C ILE A 58 1.48 -10.03 -5.12
N CYS A 59 1.01 -9.94 -6.37
CA CYS A 59 -0.35 -9.51 -6.68
C CYS A 59 -1.39 -10.47 -6.09
N THR A 60 -1.13 -11.77 -6.16
CA THR A 60 -1.98 -12.80 -5.57
C THR A 60 -2.06 -12.67 -4.05
N VAL A 61 -0.92 -12.46 -3.37
CA VAL A 61 -0.89 -12.23 -1.92
C VAL A 61 -1.68 -10.97 -1.56
N ALA A 62 -1.45 -9.85 -2.28
CA ALA A 62 -2.16 -8.59 -2.03
C ALA A 62 -3.69 -8.74 -2.19
N GLU A 63 -4.14 -9.47 -3.22
CA GLU A 63 -5.55 -9.73 -3.49
C GLU A 63 -6.19 -10.58 -2.37
N GLU A 64 -5.55 -11.71 -1.99
CA GLU A 64 -6.10 -12.59 -0.94
C GLU A 64 -6.13 -11.87 0.42
N LEU A 65 -5.05 -11.17 0.82
CA LEU A 65 -5.04 -10.39 2.06
C LEU A 65 -6.13 -9.30 2.08
N ALA A 66 -6.30 -8.56 0.97
CA ALA A 66 -7.33 -7.54 0.88
C ALA A 66 -8.74 -8.12 0.90
N SER A 67 -8.94 -9.35 0.42
CA SER A 67 -10.22 -10.05 0.55
C SER A 67 -10.55 -10.39 2.00
N GLY A 68 -9.55 -10.61 2.85
CA GLY A 68 -9.73 -10.85 4.28
C GLY A 68 -9.94 -9.55 5.05
N CYS A 69 -8.96 -8.64 4.97
CA CYS A 69 -8.98 -7.36 5.68
C CYS A 69 -8.13 -6.33 4.91
N LEU A 70 -8.79 -5.35 4.30
CA LEU A 70 -8.10 -4.33 3.51
C LEU A 70 -7.10 -3.52 4.36
N ALA A 71 -7.40 -3.22 5.62
CA ALA A 71 -6.48 -2.50 6.49
C ALA A 71 -5.16 -3.27 6.70
N THR A 72 -5.24 -4.60 6.88
CA THR A 72 -4.05 -5.46 7.01
C THR A 72 -3.25 -5.52 5.71
N ALA A 73 -3.91 -5.74 4.58
CA ALA A 73 -3.28 -5.73 3.26
C ALA A 73 -2.61 -4.37 2.95
N PHE A 74 -3.26 -3.28 3.34
CA PHE A 74 -2.78 -1.93 3.11
C PHE A 74 -1.52 -1.61 3.93
N VAL A 75 -1.42 -2.05 5.17
CA VAL A 75 -0.19 -1.92 5.96
C VAL A 75 0.91 -2.83 5.41
N TRP A 76 0.59 -4.08 5.09
CA TRP A 76 1.56 -5.03 4.54
C TRP A 76 2.20 -4.54 3.23
N ILE A 77 1.40 -3.95 2.33
CA ILE A 77 1.91 -3.52 1.01
C ILE A 77 2.94 -2.39 1.12
N GLN A 78 2.90 -1.59 2.21
CA GLN A 78 3.90 -0.55 2.44
C GLN A 78 5.28 -1.14 2.72
N HIS A 79 5.32 -2.25 3.45
CA HIS A 79 6.56 -2.96 3.78
C HIS A 79 7.32 -3.45 2.52
N ARG A 80 6.57 -3.85 1.48
CA ARG A 80 7.16 -4.31 0.22
C ARG A 80 8.17 -3.30 -0.38
N GLY A 81 7.89 -2.01 -0.25
CA GLY A 81 8.80 -0.97 -0.76
C GLY A 81 10.18 -1.04 -0.11
N LEU A 82 10.25 -1.22 1.20
CA LEU A 82 11.49 -1.34 1.94
C LEU A 82 12.26 -2.61 1.57
N VAL A 83 11.60 -3.77 1.63
CA VAL A 83 12.27 -5.05 1.38
C VAL A 83 12.77 -5.16 -0.08
N THR A 84 11.98 -4.68 -1.05
CA THR A 84 12.40 -4.63 -2.46
C THR A 84 13.61 -3.71 -2.65
N THR A 85 13.62 -2.55 -1.98
CA THR A 85 14.76 -1.64 -2.03
C THR A 85 16.01 -2.28 -1.43
N LEU A 86 15.91 -2.88 -0.25
CA LEU A 86 17.05 -3.52 0.42
C LEU A 86 17.63 -4.69 -0.39
N SER A 87 16.82 -5.43 -1.14
CA SER A 87 17.28 -6.53 -1.99
C SER A 87 17.82 -6.09 -3.35
N ALA A 88 17.64 -4.83 -3.74
CA ALA A 88 18.09 -4.33 -5.04
C ALA A 88 19.63 -4.26 -5.12
N PRO A 89 20.24 -4.58 -6.30
CA PRO A 89 21.70 -4.60 -6.47
C PRO A 89 22.39 -3.27 -6.16
N GLY A 90 21.70 -2.13 -6.37
CA GLY A 90 22.23 -0.78 -6.15
C GLY A 90 22.17 -0.30 -4.70
N THR A 91 21.60 -1.08 -3.78
CA THR A 91 21.52 -0.70 -2.36
C THR A 91 22.89 -0.87 -1.69
N PRO A 92 23.35 0.12 -0.89
CA PRO A 92 24.60 0.02 -0.14
C PRO A 92 24.68 -1.27 0.68
N ALA A 93 25.80 -2.00 0.58
CA ALA A 93 25.98 -3.30 1.24
C ALA A 93 25.73 -3.22 2.75
N ALA A 94 26.24 -2.19 3.42
CA ALA A 94 26.04 -1.99 4.86
C ALA A 94 24.57 -1.88 5.26
N LEU A 95 23.71 -1.29 4.42
CA LEU A 95 22.26 -1.25 4.67
C LEU A 95 21.64 -2.63 4.49
N ARG A 96 22.02 -3.34 3.42
CA ARG A 96 21.53 -4.69 3.16
C ARG A 96 21.90 -5.64 4.29
N ASP A 97 23.17 -5.67 4.69
CA ASP A 97 23.69 -6.55 5.73
C ASP A 97 23.01 -6.29 7.09
N ARG A 98 22.72 -5.03 7.38
CA ARG A 98 22.06 -4.64 8.63
C ARG A 98 20.57 -4.94 8.65
N TRP A 99 19.87 -4.71 7.52
CA TRP A 99 18.41 -4.61 7.53
C TRP A 99 17.68 -5.74 6.80
N LEU A 100 18.28 -6.39 5.78
CA LEU A 100 17.52 -7.31 4.91
C LEU A 100 16.96 -8.50 5.69
N ALA A 101 17.77 -9.19 6.49
CA ALA A 101 17.33 -10.37 7.20
C ALA A 101 16.22 -10.07 8.24
N PRO A 102 16.36 -9.10 9.18
CA PRO A 102 15.31 -8.79 10.12
C PRO A 102 14.05 -8.22 9.45
N VAL A 103 14.17 -7.52 8.31
CA VAL A 103 13.02 -7.02 7.53
C VAL A 103 12.29 -8.19 6.86
N CYS A 104 12.99 -9.14 6.23
CA CYS A 104 12.37 -10.34 5.64
C CYS A 104 11.62 -11.20 6.66
N GLN A 105 12.11 -11.25 7.90
CA GLN A 105 11.50 -12.03 8.99
C GLN A 105 10.36 -11.28 9.69
N GLY A 106 10.11 -10.01 9.35
CA GLY A 106 9.12 -9.17 10.02
C GLY A 106 9.48 -8.75 11.44
N GLN A 107 10.74 -8.96 11.85
CA GLN A 107 11.30 -8.45 13.11
C GLN A 107 11.46 -6.92 13.06
N VAL A 108 11.77 -6.39 11.87
CA VAL A 108 11.72 -4.97 11.55
C VAL A 108 10.68 -4.77 10.46
N ARG A 109 9.65 -4.00 10.75
CA ARG A 109 8.57 -3.71 9.81
C ARG A 109 8.78 -2.33 9.19
N GLY A 110 8.57 -2.23 7.88
CA GLY A 110 8.76 -0.99 7.14
C GLY A 110 7.46 -0.36 6.68
N GLY A 111 7.40 0.96 6.75
CA GLY A 111 6.44 1.77 6.00
C GLY A 111 7.13 2.46 4.82
N ILE A 112 6.33 3.12 3.98
CA ILE A 112 6.86 3.89 2.85
C ILE A 112 6.18 5.26 2.76
N THR A 113 6.96 6.27 2.41
CA THR A 113 6.43 7.54 1.90
C THR A 113 7.25 8.02 0.72
N THR A 114 6.55 8.27 -0.39
CA THR A 114 7.16 8.69 -1.66
C THR A 114 6.72 10.11 -2.03
N VAL A 115 6.49 10.95 -1.03
CA VAL A 115 6.03 12.33 -1.24
C VAL A 115 7.00 13.15 -2.10
N GLY A 116 8.30 12.86 -2.03
CA GLY A 116 9.31 13.48 -2.87
C GLY A 116 9.22 13.14 -4.36
N LEU A 117 8.47 12.09 -4.74
CA LEU A 117 8.23 11.72 -6.14
C LEU A 117 6.96 12.36 -6.72
N ILE A 118 6.20 13.11 -5.93
CA ILE A 118 4.98 13.78 -6.41
C ILE A 118 5.38 15.02 -7.24
N PRO A 119 4.87 15.15 -8.48
CA PRO A 119 5.10 16.34 -9.30
C PRO A 119 4.56 17.61 -8.64
N GLY A 120 5.20 18.74 -8.92
CA GLY A 120 4.84 20.06 -8.39
C GLY A 120 5.77 20.51 -7.25
N PRO A 121 5.40 21.55 -6.51
CA PRO A 121 6.18 22.06 -5.39
C PRO A 121 6.42 20.96 -4.35
N PRO A 122 7.68 20.71 -3.94
CA PRO A 122 7.99 19.62 -3.03
C PRO A 122 7.43 19.90 -1.62
N GLN A 123 6.64 18.96 -1.12
CA GLN A 123 6.08 19.01 0.24
C GLN A 123 7.12 18.63 1.31
N LEU A 124 8.09 17.78 0.95
CA LEU A 124 9.16 17.33 1.84
C LEU A 124 10.51 17.48 1.12
N ARG A 125 11.46 18.13 1.78
CA ARG A 125 12.81 18.36 1.28
C ARG A 125 13.84 17.63 2.13
N ALA A 126 14.91 17.16 1.46
CA ALA A 126 16.11 16.64 2.09
C ALA A 126 17.30 17.49 1.65
N GLN A 127 18.10 17.98 2.59
CA GLN A 127 19.29 18.76 2.34
C GLN A 127 20.49 18.12 3.03
N PRO A 128 21.70 18.14 2.44
CA PRO A 128 22.92 17.72 3.12
C PRO A 128 23.10 18.49 4.44
N ALA A 129 23.51 17.79 5.47
CA ALA A 129 23.81 18.35 6.79
C ALA A 129 25.02 17.65 7.40
N ALA A 130 25.59 18.23 8.45
CA ALA A 130 26.65 17.59 9.20
C ALA A 130 26.17 16.22 9.72
N GLY A 131 26.86 15.15 9.31
CA GLY A 131 26.55 13.78 9.71
C GLY A 131 25.42 13.09 8.94
N GLY A 132 24.82 13.72 7.92
CA GLY A 132 23.78 13.08 7.13
C GLY A 132 22.87 14.02 6.36
N TRP A 133 21.55 13.85 6.50
CA TRP A 133 20.53 14.57 5.74
C TRP A 133 19.53 15.25 6.66
N ARG A 134 19.23 16.51 6.44
CA ARG A 134 18.19 17.28 7.14
C ARG A 134 16.89 17.24 6.39
N LEU A 135 15.82 16.81 7.06
CA LEU A 135 14.45 16.78 6.53
C LEU A 135 13.66 18.00 7.02
N SER A 136 12.92 18.64 6.10
CA SER A 136 11.99 19.75 6.40
C SER A 136 10.78 19.71 5.48
N GLY A 137 9.59 19.89 6.05
CA GLY A 137 8.31 19.84 5.33
C GLY A 137 7.39 18.73 5.83
N GLU A 138 6.49 18.26 4.98
CA GLU A 138 5.42 17.33 5.39
C GLU A 138 5.34 16.06 4.54
N ALA A 139 4.97 14.96 5.19
CA ALA A 139 4.50 13.73 4.57
C ALA A 139 3.03 13.50 5.01
N PRO A 140 2.05 13.83 4.16
CA PRO A 140 0.65 13.94 4.60
C PRO A 140 -0.06 12.59 4.81
N TRP A 141 0.48 11.49 4.25
CA TRP A 141 -0.15 10.18 4.27
C TRP A 141 0.89 9.09 4.54
N VAL A 142 1.20 8.87 5.81
CA VAL A 142 2.15 7.83 6.25
C VAL A 142 1.38 6.75 6.97
N THR A 143 1.35 5.56 6.39
CA THR A 143 0.61 4.40 6.89
C THR A 143 1.47 3.58 7.84
N GLY A 144 0.85 3.06 8.91
CA GLY A 144 1.49 2.10 9.82
C GLY A 144 2.20 2.73 11.01
N TRP A 145 1.93 3.98 11.36
CA TRP A 145 2.57 4.60 12.52
C TRP A 145 2.27 3.83 13.82
N GLY A 146 3.33 3.43 14.55
CA GLY A 146 3.22 2.55 15.71
C GLY A 146 3.02 1.06 15.38
N LEU A 147 2.96 0.70 14.09
CA LEU A 147 2.90 -0.68 13.58
C LEU A 147 4.17 -1.05 12.81
N VAL A 148 4.94 -0.04 12.38
CA VAL A 148 6.20 -0.18 11.66
C VAL A 148 7.33 0.46 12.46
N ASP A 149 8.55 -0.04 12.28
CA ASP A 149 9.74 0.40 13.00
C ASP A 149 10.52 1.46 12.23
N VAL A 150 10.48 1.38 10.89
CA VAL A 150 11.19 2.31 9.99
C VAL A 150 10.32 2.71 8.81
N LEU A 151 10.66 3.87 8.21
CA LEU A 151 10.07 4.37 6.97
C LEU A 151 11.14 4.42 5.88
N LEU A 152 10.86 3.80 4.74
CA LEU A 152 11.54 4.14 3.49
C LEU A 152 10.95 5.46 3.00
N LEU A 153 11.68 6.55 3.17
CA LEU A 153 11.22 7.90 2.89
C LEU A 153 11.95 8.47 1.69
N THR A 154 11.19 8.97 0.69
CA THR A 154 11.76 9.73 -0.42
C THR A 154 11.34 11.19 -0.31
N ALA A 155 12.33 12.11 -0.28
CA ALA A 155 12.16 13.55 -0.24
C ALA A 155 12.78 14.19 -1.49
N ARG A 156 12.40 15.44 -1.80
CA ARG A 156 13.06 16.22 -2.85
C ARG A 156 14.39 16.75 -2.33
N GLY A 157 15.48 16.38 -3.00
CA GLY A 157 16.83 16.82 -2.72
C GLY A 157 17.25 18.09 -3.46
N PRO A 158 18.53 18.50 -3.33
CA PRO A 158 19.10 19.57 -4.15
C PRO A 158 19.11 19.18 -5.63
N GLU A 159 19.20 20.18 -6.51
CA GLU A 159 19.32 20.00 -7.97
C GLU A 159 18.19 19.11 -8.55
N GLU A 160 16.96 19.26 -8.01
CA GLU A 160 15.80 18.47 -8.42
C GLU A 160 16.09 16.96 -8.43
N THR A 161 16.66 16.46 -7.34
CA THR A 161 16.85 15.01 -7.14
C THR A 161 15.82 14.43 -6.20
N ALA A 162 15.64 13.10 -6.25
CA ALA A 162 14.90 12.31 -5.29
C ALA A 162 15.90 11.62 -4.35
N VAL A 163 15.87 12.00 -3.07
CA VAL A 163 16.72 11.42 -2.01
C VAL A 163 15.92 10.41 -1.24
N THR A 164 16.39 9.17 -1.15
CA THR A 164 15.74 8.08 -0.40
C THR A 164 16.55 7.74 0.84
N LEU A 165 15.87 7.71 1.99
CA LEU A 165 16.43 7.48 3.32
C LEU A 165 15.64 6.41 4.06
N ILE A 166 16.27 5.73 5.02
CA ILE A 166 15.59 4.92 6.04
C ILE A 166 15.49 5.76 7.31
N VAL A 167 14.27 6.08 7.75
CA VAL A 167 13.99 6.94 8.91
C VAL A 167 13.30 6.12 9.98
N ASP A 168 13.67 6.27 11.25
CA ASP A 168 12.99 5.58 12.35
C ASP A 168 11.53 6.07 12.46
N ALA A 169 10.58 5.15 12.56
CA ALA A 169 9.16 5.45 12.72
C ALA A 169 8.81 5.64 14.21
N ALA A 170 9.55 6.50 14.87
CA ALA A 170 9.43 6.80 16.30
C ALA A 170 9.43 8.32 16.55
N ALA A 171 8.89 8.72 17.70
CA ALA A 171 8.94 10.10 18.15
C ALA A 171 10.41 10.54 18.33
N GLN A 172 10.75 11.70 17.76
CA GLN A 172 12.08 12.27 17.82
C GLN A 172 12.03 13.80 17.77
N PRO A 173 13.06 14.52 18.21
CA PRO A 173 13.09 15.99 18.12
C PRO A 173 12.87 16.48 16.68
N GLY A 174 12.01 17.50 16.52
CA GLY A 174 11.70 18.08 15.22
C GLY A 174 10.71 17.25 14.37
N LEU A 175 10.15 16.14 14.88
CA LEU A 175 9.11 15.38 14.23
C LEU A 175 7.77 15.52 14.95
N THR A 176 6.81 16.10 14.27
CA THR A 176 5.41 16.17 14.74
C THR A 176 4.56 15.13 14.03
N VAL A 177 3.74 14.42 14.80
CA VAL A 177 2.86 13.34 14.32
C VAL A 177 1.41 13.72 14.54
N ALA A 178 0.62 13.84 13.48
CA ALA A 178 -0.81 14.11 13.55
C ALA A 178 -1.61 12.94 13.00
N ARG A 179 -2.40 12.28 13.85
CA ARG A 179 -3.22 11.15 13.45
C ARG A 179 -4.35 11.59 12.51
N GLN A 180 -4.60 10.78 11.47
CA GLN A 180 -5.74 10.94 10.58
C GLN A 180 -6.80 9.90 10.92
N ARG A 181 -8.05 10.35 11.16
CA ARG A 181 -9.20 9.45 11.31
C ARG A 181 -9.79 9.17 9.93
N LEU A 182 -9.74 7.91 9.53
CA LEU A 182 -10.19 7.49 8.21
C LEU A 182 -11.56 6.82 8.30
N ALA A 183 -12.43 7.08 7.33
CA ALA A 183 -13.74 6.44 7.21
C ALA A 183 -13.65 4.94 6.84
N ALA A 184 -12.53 4.53 6.23
CA ALA A 184 -12.20 3.14 5.94
C ALA A 184 -10.72 2.91 6.29
N VAL A 185 -10.33 1.67 6.52
CA VAL A 185 -8.96 1.26 6.88
C VAL A 185 -8.35 2.05 8.04
N ASN A 186 -9.19 2.54 8.97
CA ASN A 186 -8.74 3.36 10.10
C ASN A 186 -7.67 2.66 10.96
N ALA A 187 -7.75 1.32 11.05
CA ALA A 187 -6.77 0.51 11.75
C ALA A 187 -5.37 0.48 11.07
N SER A 188 -5.23 1.06 9.88
CA SER A 188 -3.92 1.25 9.24
C SER A 188 -3.02 2.24 9.96
N ALA A 189 -3.53 2.94 10.98
CA ALA A 189 -2.81 3.93 11.78
C ALA A 189 -2.09 4.99 10.91
N THR A 190 -2.80 5.52 9.90
CA THR A 190 -2.27 6.55 9.00
C THR A 190 -2.16 7.88 9.71
N VAL A 191 -1.04 8.58 9.49
CA VAL A 191 -0.71 9.86 10.10
C VAL A 191 -0.21 10.87 9.06
N ARG A 192 -0.20 12.15 9.44
CA ARG A 192 0.63 13.18 8.82
C ARG A 192 1.88 13.35 9.67
N LEU A 193 3.04 13.42 9.02
CA LEU A 193 4.32 13.73 9.64
C LEU A 193 4.77 15.13 9.19
N SER A 194 5.16 15.99 10.13
CA SER A 194 5.79 17.27 9.85
C SER A 194 7.22 17.26 10.40
N PHE A 195 8.18 17.57 9.53
CA PHE A 195 9.62 17.55 9.80
C PHE A 195 10.14 18.97 9.91
N GLU A 196 10.72 19.32 11.06
CA GLU A 196 11.32 20.62 11.38
C GLU A 196 12.81 20.46 11.61
N GLY A 197 13.57 20.18 10.54
CA GLY A 197 15.02 20.03 10.62
C GLY A 197 15.50 18.69 11.20
N VAL A 198 14.70 17.63 11.12
CA VAL A 198 15.08 16.28 11.56
C VAL A 198 16.32 15.83 10.78
N VAL A 199 17.37 15.42 11.51
CA VAL A 199 18.61 14.94 10.90
C VAL A 199 18.61 13.41 10.86
N VAL A 200 18.72 12.88 9.65
CA VAL A 200 18.85 11.44 9.39
C VAL A 200 20.32 11.12 9.18
N PRO A 201 20.93 10.20 9.95
CA PRO A 201 22.34 9.85 9.81
C PRO A 201 22.71 9.37 8.41
N GLY A 202 23.92 9.68 7.94
CA GLY A 202 24.40 9.33 6.61
C GLY A 202 24.41 7.82 6.33
N GLU A 203 24.58 6.99 7.36
CA GLU A 203 24.49 5.53 7.26
C GLU A 203 23.10 4.99 6.93
N ARG A 204 22.06 5.84 6.99
CA ARG A 204 20.68 5.56 6.59
C ARG A 204 20.36 6.02 5.15
N PHE A 205 21.34 6.56 4.44
CA PHE A 205 21.17 6.98 3.05
C PHE A 205 21.09 5.78 2.12
N VAL A 206 20.04 5.74 1.30
CA VAL A 206 19.81 4.66 0.34
C VAL A 206 20.27 5.07 -1.06
N SER A 207 19.76 6.20 -1.57
CA SER A 207 20.08 6.66 -2.92
C SER A 207 19.72 8.13 -3.13
N GLN A 208 20.35 8.73 -4.13
CA GLN A 208 19.98 10.01 -4.71
C GLN A 208 20.00 9.86 -6.24
N VAL A 209 18.88 10.14 -6.88
CA VAL A 209 18.72 10.01 -8.34
C VAL A 209 18.02 11.26 -8.88
N PRO A 210 18.17 11.59 -10.17
CA PRO A 210 17.38 12.66 -10.78
C PRO A 210 15.88 12.46 -10.51
N PHE A 211 15.17 13.56 -10.25
CA PHE A 211 13.74 13.50 -10.07
C PHE A 211 13.04 13.27 -11.41
N GLU A 212 12.28 12.18 -11.48
CA GLU A 212 11.47 11.84 -12.64
C GLU A 212 9.99 11.80 -12.26
N PRO A 213 9.16 12.72 -12.80
CA PRO A 213 7.71 12.74 -12.50
C PRO A 213 7.00 11.42 -12.79
N ALA A 214 7.43 10.70 -13.84
CA ALA A 214 6.87 9.41 -14.23
C ALA A 214 7.16 8.28 -13.22
N ALA A 215 8.18 8.42 -12.36
CA ALA A 215 8.54 7.40 -11.36
C ALA A 215 7.42 7.10 -10.36
N SER A 216 6.46 8.02 -10.19
CA SER A 216 5.27 7.83 -9.36
C SER A 216 4.19 6.93 -9.99
N LEU A 217 4.32 6.60 -11.28
CA LEU A 217 3.35 5.84 -12.09
C LEU A 217 3.93 4.52 -12.62
N ARG A 218 4.86 3.91 -11.91
CA ARG A 218 5.44 2.62 -12.30
C ARG A 218 4.34 1.56 -12.48
N PRO A 219 4.28 0.86 -13.65
CA PRO A 219 3.22 -0.10 -13.93
C PRO A 219 3.14 -1.25 -12.92
N ASP A 220 4.29 -1.78 -12.49
CA ASP A 220 4.37 -2.85 -11.49
C ASP A 220 3.73 -2.44 -10.14
N ARG A 221 3.96 -1.19 -9.70
CA ARG A 221 3.35 -0.65 -8.49
C ARG A 221 1.83 -0.50 -8.66
N LEU A 222 1.39 0.09 -9.76
CA LEU A 222 -0.04 0.27 -10.04
C LEU A 222 -0.77 -1.07 -10.17
N ARG A 223 -0.10 -2.10 -10.72
CA ARG A 223 -0.64 -3.46 -10.79
C ARG A 223 -0.91 -4.03 -9.39
N VAL A 224 0.07 -3.91 -8.47
CA VAL A 224 -0.09 -4.37 -7.09
C VAL A 224 -1.16 -3.56 -6.35
N ASP A 225 -1.20 -2.23 -6.53
CA ASP A 225 -2.25 -1.38 -5.97
C ASP A 225 -3.65 -1.78 -6.50
N GLY A 226 -3.74 -2.23 -7.75
CA GLY A 226 -4.95 -2.79 -8.36
C GLY A 226 -5.43 -4.08 -7.69
N SER A 227 -4.51 -4.90 -7.22
CA SER A 227 -4.83 -6.15 -6.52
C SER A 227 -5.63 -5.93 -5.24
N LEU A 228 -5.43 -4.81 -4.53
CA LEU A 228 -6.24 -4.48 -3.36
C LEU A 228 -7.73 -4.32 -3.74
N ALA A 229 -8.01 -3.68 -4.88
CA ALA A 229 -9.38 -3.51 -5.37
C ALA A 229 -9.98 -4.85 -5.83
N LEU A 230 -9.19 -5.70 -6.50
CA LEU A 230 -9.61 -7.05 -6.87
C LEU A 230 -9.92 -7.90 -5.62
N GLY A 231 -9.16 -7.75 -4.53
CA GLY A 231 -9.40 -8.47 -3.28
C GLY A 231 -10.73 -8.09 -2.62
N VAL A 232 -11.05 -6.79 -2.54
CA VAL A 232 -12.36 -6.33 -2.04
C VAL A 232 -13.48 -6.82 -2.95
N THR A 233 -13.31 -6.75 -4.28
CA THR A 233 -14.26 -7.29 -5.26
C THR A 233 -14.46 -8.80 -5.05
N SER A 234 -13.38 -9.55 -4.94
CA SER A 234 -13.41 -11.00 -4.71
C SER A 234 -14.18 -11.36 -3.44
N ARG A 235 -13.99 -10.60 -2.34
CA ARG A 235 -14.80 -10.81 -1.12
C ARG A 235 -16.27 -10.54 -1.36
N CYS A 236 -16.61 -9.48 -2.07
CA CYS A 236 -18.01 -9.19 -2.42
C CYS A 236 -18.62 -10.33 -3.26
N CYS A 237 -17.91 -10.83 -4.28
CA CYS A 237 -18.34 -11.96 -5.10
C CYS A 237 -18.59 -13.23 -4.25
N ARG A 238 -17.64 -13.58 -3.37
CA ARG A 238 -17.81 -14.74 -2.47
C ARG A 238 -19.03 -14.61 -1.55
N LEU A 239 -19.32 -13.42 -1.07
CA LEU A 239 -20.50 -13.18 -0.24
C LEU A 239 -21.79 -13.19 -1.07
N LEU A 240 -21.78 -12.67 -2.29
CA LEU A 240 -22.93 -12.68 -3.22
C LEU A 240 -23.29 -14.10 -3.69
N GLY A 241 -22.31 -14.99 -3.81
CA GLY A 241 -22.39 -16.26 -4.52
C GLY A 241 -22.05 -16.12 -6.01
N PRO A 242 -21.90 -17.24 -6.74
CA PRO A 242 -21.51 -17.24 -8.15
C PRO A 242 -22.41 -16.37 -9.03
N GLY A 243 -21.80 -15.57 -9.92
CA GLY A 243 -22.56 -14.67 -10.79
C GLY A 243 -21.68 -13.90 -11.79
N PRO A 244 -22.28 -13.00 -12.58
CA PRO A 244 -21.55 -12.25 -13.62
C PRO A 244 -20.38 -11.41 -13.13
N LEU A 245 -20.38 -11.00 -11.88
CA LEU A 245 -19.26 -10.26 -11.28
C LEU A 245 -17.96 -11.08 -11.19
N ASP A 246 -18.05 -12.43 -11.14
CA ASP A 246 -16.87 -13.30 -11.15
C ASP A 246 -16.16 -13.22 -12.50
N ASP A 247 -16.90 -13.19 -13.62
CA ASP A 247 -16.35 -13.03 -14.96
C ASP A 247 -15.73 -11.63 -15.12
N GLU A 248 -16.40 -10.60 -14.62
CA GLU A 248 -15.86 -9.23 -14.65
C GLU A 248 -14.60 -9.10 -13.81
N LEU A 249 -14.53 -9.74 -12.66
CA LEU A 249 -13.34 -9.80 -11.81
C LEU A 249 -12.17 -10.47 -12.54
N ALA A 250 -12.44 -11.61 -13.20
CA ALA A 250 -11.42 -12.31 -13.99
C ALA A 250 -10.92 -11.46 -15.16
N ALA A 251 -11.83 -10.84 -15.91
CA ALA A 251 -11.48 -9.94 -17.01
C ALA A 251 -10.73 -8.67 -16.52
N CYS A 252 -11.06 -8.16 -15.36
CA CYS A 252 -10.37 -7.00 -14.78
C CYS A 252 -8.93 -7.35 -14.38
N ARG A 253 -8.69 -8.55 -13.82
CA ARG A 253 -7.36 -9.07 -13.53
C ARG A 253 -6.53 -9.19 -14.79
N GLN A 254 -7.07 -9.82 -15.84
CA GLN A 254 -6.39 -9.93 -17.12
C GLN A 254 -6.02 -8.58 -17.75
N ARG A 255 -6.90 -7.58 -17.64
CA ARG A 255 -6.61 -6.21 -18.12
C ARG A 255 -5.44 -5.56 -17.36
N LEU A 256 -5.37 -5.73 -16.05
CA LEU A 256 -4.25 -5.24 -15.25
C LEU A 256 -2.93 -5.94 -15.63
N ASP A 257 -2.97 -7.24 -15.88
CA ASP A 257 -1.80 -8.02 -16.30
C ASP A 257 -1.31 -7.61 -17.70
N ALA A 258 -2.24 -7.50 -18.67
CA ALA A 258 -1.93 -7.04 -20.02
C ALA A 258 -1.36 -5.61 -20.04
N ALA A 259 -1.81 -4.74 -19.13
CA ALA A 259 -1.34 -3.37 -19.04
C ALA A 259 0.12 -3.24 -18.53
N LEU A 260 0.73 -4.28 -17.96
CA LEU A 260 2.15 -4.29 -17.58
C LEU A 260 3.10 -4.12 -18.77
N ALA A 261 2.71 -4.65 -19.94
CA ALA A 261 3.48 -4.53 -21.17
C ALA A 261 3.09 -3.30 -22.02
N ALA A 262 2.10 -2.54 -21.57
CA ALA A 262 1.57 -1.37 -22.27
C ALA A 262 2.14 -0.05 -21.69
N ASP A 263 1.60 1.07 -22.14
CA ASP A 263 1.96 2.38 -21.63
C ASP A 263 1.32 2.69 -20.27
N THR A 264 1.80 3.74 -19.64
CA THR A 264 1.33 4.21 -18.33
C THR A 264 -0.15 4.61 -18.34
N ALA A 265 -0.67 5.13 -19.47
CA ALA A 265 -2.06 5.54 -19.57
C ALA A 265 -2.99 4.31 -19.58
N THR A 266 -2.62 3.25 -20.28
CA THR A 266 -3.33 1.96 -20.28
C THR A 266 -3.36 1.35 -18.88
N MET A 267 -2.22 1.35 -18.16
CA MET A 267 -2.17 0.88 -16.77
C MET A 267 -3.06 1.75 -15.86
N ALA A 268 -3.07 3.07 -16.02
CA ALA A 268 -3.93 3.96 -15.25
C ALA A 268 -5.43 3.67 -15.49
N GLN A 269 -5.82 3.36 -16.73
CA GLN A 269 -7.19 2.95 -17.09
C GLN A 269 -7.55 1.59 -16.46
N ALA A 270 -6.65 0.62 -16.51
CA ALA A 270 -6.87 -0.71 -15.91
C ALA A 270 -7.00 -0.59 -14.36
N ARG A 271 -6.14 0.23 -13.73
CA ARG A 271 -6.21 0.51 -12.29
C ARG A 271 -7.54 1.21 -11.90
N ALA A 272 -8.00 2.15 -12.72
CA ALA A 272 -9.29 2.83 -12.52
C ALA A 272 -10.46 1.84 -12.66
N ALA A 273 -10.41 0.93 -13.64
CA ALA A 273 -11.43 -0.11 -13.82
C ALA A 273 -11.52 -1.04 -12.60
N ALA A 274 -10.41 -1.43 -12.01
CA ALA A 274 -10.41 -2.28 -10.82
C ALA A 274 -11.05 -1.57 -9.61
N SER A 275 -10.77 -0.28 -9.41
CA SER A 275 -11.40 0.48 -8.32
C SER A 275 -12.90 0.68 -8.51
N GLU A 276 -13.33 0.96 -9.74
CA GLU A 276 -14.75 1.12 -10.06
C GLU A 276 -15.52 -0.21 -9.91
N LEU A 277 -14.92 -1.32 -10.32
CA LEU A 277 -15.49 -2.66 -10.13
C LEU A 277 -15.71 -2.97 -8.64
N ALA A 278 -14.77 -2.61 -7.76
CA ALA A 278 -14.92 -2.78 -6.32
C ALA A 278 -16.14 -2.02 -5.77
N VAL A 279 -16.38 -0.80 -6.26
CA VAL A 279 -17.56 -0.01 -5.88
C VAL A 279 -18.84 -0.68 -6.34
N ARG A 280 -18.91 -1.16 -7.59
CA ARG A 280 -20.10 -1.86 -8.11
C ARG A 280 -20.38 -3.16 -7.37
N ALA A 281 -19.35 -3.95 -7.08
CA ALA A 281 -19.49 -5.19 -6.34
C ALA A 281 -19.97 -4.95 -4.89
N ALA A 282 -19.43 -3.94 -4.22
CA ALA A 282 -19.87 -3.57 -2.88
C ALA A 282 -21.31 -3.01 -2.86
N ALA A 283 -21.68 -2.23 -3.87
CA ALA A 283 -23.06 -1.75 -4.04
C ALA A 283 -24.04 -2.92 -4.29
N ALA A 284 -23.67 -3.88 -5.14
CA ALA A 284 -24.49 -5.07 -5.37
C ALA A 284 -24.70 -5.88 -4.09
N LEU A 285 -23.64 -6.05 -3.27
CA LEU A 285 -23.73 -6.70 -1.98
C LEU A 285 -24.67 -5.95 -1.03
N ALA A 286 -24.59 -4.63 -0.96
CA ALA A 286 -25.45 -3.81 -0.14
C ALA A 286 -26.93 -3.92 -0.57
N VAL A 287 -27.21 -3.93 -1.87
CA VAL A 287 -28.59 -4.12 -2.39
C VAL A 287 -29.12 -5.50 -2.04
N ARG A 288 -28.31 -6.56 -2.16
CA ARG A 288 -28.72 -7.93 -1.77
C ARG A 288 -29.07 -8.03 -0.28
N ASP A 289 -28.24 -7.42 0.58
CA ASP A 289 -28.42 -7.48 2.03
C ASP A 289 -29.57 -6.57 2.53
N GLY A 290 -30.04 -5.66 1.68
CA GLY A 290 -31.14 -4.74 1.97
C GLY A 290 -30.84 -3.79 3.13
N SER A 291 -31.82 -3.48 3.95
CA SER A 291 -31.66 -2.52 5.06
C SER A 291 -30.59 -2.92 6.09
N ARG A 292 -30.28 -4.20 6.22
CA ARG A 292 -29.19 -4.66 7.11
C ARG A 292 -27.81 -4.20 6.64
N ALA A 293 -27.65 -3.91 5.36
CA ALA A 293 -26.37 -3.46 4.79
C ALA A 293 -25.80 -2.18 5.43
N VAL A 294 -26.65 -1.36 6.06
CA VAL A 294 -26.24 -0.09 6.67
C VAL A 294 -26.08 -0.18 8.20
N THR A 295 -26.23 -1.35 8.79
CA THR A 295 -25.94 -1.53 10.22
C THR A 295 -24.43 -1.55 10.45
N ALA A 296 -23.99 -1.05 11.62
CA ALA A 296 -22.56 -0.87 11.91
C ALA A 296 -21.74 -2.18 11.92
N ASP A 297 -22.42 -3.31 12.15
CA ASP A 297 -21.87 -4.66 12.20
C ASP A 297 -21.95 -5.43 10.86
N ALA A 298 -22.46 -4.80 9.79
CA ALA A 298 -22.58 -5.45 8.49
C ALA A 298 -21.31 -5.35 7.64
N HIS A 299 -20.88 -6.47 7.06
CA HIS A 299 -19.76 -6.45 6.10
C HIS A 299 -20.04 -5.59 4.87
N ALA A 300 -21.30 -5.47 4.42
CA ALA A 300 -21.66 -4.70 3.24
C ALA A 300 -21.24 -3.23 3.36
N GLN A 301 -21.56 -2.54 4.47
CA GLN A 301 -21.14 -1.14 4.67
C GLN A 301 -19.62 -1.01 4.84
N ARG A 302 -18.95 -1.96 5.50
CA ARG A 302 -17.49 -1.95 5.61
C ARG A 302 -16.84 -2.04 4.23
N LEU A 303 -17.24 -3.02 3.42
CA LEU A 303 -16.72 -3.23 2.06
C LEU A 303 -17.05 -2.04 1.13
N ALA A 304 -18.19 -1.38 1.30
CA ALA A 304 -18.52 -0.16 0.57
C ALA A 304 -17.57 1.00 0.91
N ARG A 305 -17.22 1.19 2.18
CA ARG A 305 -16.25 2.20 2.61
C ARG A 305 -14.82 1.84 2.15
N GLU A 306 -14.46 0.57 2.18
CA GLU A 306 -13.19 0.08 1.64
C GLU A 306 -13.09 0.31 0.13
N ALA A 307 -14.17 0.08 -0.63
CA ALA A 307 -14.23 0.38 -2.06
C ALA A 307 -14.11 1.89 -2.34
N LEU A 308 -14.76 2.75 -1.52
CA LEU A 308 -14.59 4.20 -1.58
C LEU A 308 -13.12 4.61 -1.36
N PHE A 309 -12.44 4.03 -0.37
CA PHE A 309 -11.01 4.27 -0.14
C PHE A 309 -10.17 3.92 -1.38
N LEU A 310 -10.48 2.82 -2.05
CA LEU A 310 -9.74 2.35 -3.23
C LEU A 310 -9.94 3.24 -4.46
N LEU A 311 -10.97 4.08 -4.53
CA LEU A 311 -11.11 5.12 -5.56
C LEU A 311 -10.04 6.22 -5.42
N VAL A 312 -9.64 6.53 -4.18
CA VAL A 312 -8.77 7.67 -3.89
C VAL A 312 -7.35 7.27 -3.46
N PHE A 313 -7.13 6.02 -3.09
CA PHE A 313 -5.81 5.51 -2.73
C PHE A 313 -4.86 5.54 -3.93
N GLY A 314 -3.69 6.16 -3.76
CA GLY A 314 -2.69 6.27 -4.81
C GLY A 314 -3.14 7.08 -6.03
N LEU A 315 -4.16 7.92 -5.88
CA LEU A 315 -4.74 8.70 -6.98
C LEU A 315 -3.70 9.64 -7.59
N ARG A 316 -3.51 9.51 -8.90
CA ARG A 316 -2.68 10.37 -9.75
C ARG A 316 -3.54 10.97 -10.87
N PRO A 317 -3.12 12.06 -11.52
CA PRO A 317 -3.94 12.75 -12.52
C PRO A 317 -4.51 11.82 -13.60
N ALA A 318 -3.71 10.90 -14.15
CA ALA A 318 -4.15 9.94 -15.16
C ALA A 318 -5.23 8.98 -14.64
N ILE A 319 -5.05 8.46 -13.40
CA ILE A 319 -6.03 7.57 -12.76
C ILE A 319 -7.30 8.36 -12.43
N LYS A 320 -7.18 9.58 -11.91
CA LYS A 320 -8.31 10.47 -11.60
C LYS A 320 -9.16 10.72 -12.84
N SER A 321 -8.54 11.10 -13.94
CA SER A 321 -9.25 11.35 -15.21
C SER A 321 -9.96 10.08 -15.73
N ALA A 322 -9.30 8.92 -15.63
CA ALA A 322 -9.89 7.64 -16.02
C ALA A 322 -11.10 7.27 -15.12
N LEU A 323 -11.00 7.47 -13.80
CA LEU A 323 -12.09 7.22 -12.87
C LEU A 323 -13.28 8.16 -13.10
N LEU A 324 -13.05 9.46 -13.27
CA LEU A 324 -14.13 10.43 -13.53
C LEU A 324 -14.91 10.10 -14.80
N ARG A 325 -14.23 9.67 -15.87
CA ARG A 325 -14.90 9.18 -17.09
C ARG A 325 -15.74 7.94 -16.82
N ARG A 326 -15.21 6.96 -16.09
CA ARG A 326 -15.93 5.71 -15.76
C ARG A 326 -17.14 5.94 -14.86
N LEU A 327 -17.06 6.91 -13.96
CA LEU A 327 -18.16 7.29 -13.05
C LEU A 327 -19.16 8.26 -13.69
N GLY A 328 -19.03 8.58 -14.99
CA GLY A 328 -19.93 9.46 -15.70
C GLY A 328 -19.77 10.95 -15.38
N ALA A 329 -18.71 11.33 -14.66
CA ALA A 329 -18.37 12.73 -14.41
C ALA A 329 -17.52 13.26 -15.57
N VAL A 330 -17.82 14.49 -16.03
CA VAL A 330 -17.00 15.15 -17.05
C VAL A 330 -15.65 15.50 -16.40
N ALA A 331 -14.56 15.02 -17.00
CA ALA A 331 -13.23 15.45 -16.59
C ALA A 331 -13.09 16.94 -17.00
N GLY A 332 -12.92 17.82 -16.03
CA GLY A 332 -12.62 19.23 -16.26
C GLY A 332 -11.20 19.45 -16.77
#